data_41e1e7e7d71bb71bbf9b30ea177b4196
#
_entry.id   41e1e7e7d71bb71bbf9b30ea177b4196
#
_cell.length_a   1.000
_cell.length_b   1.000
_cell.length_c   1.000
_cell.angle_alpha   90.00
_cell.angle_beta   90.00
_cell.angle_gamma   90.00
#
_symmetry.space_group_name_H-M   'P 1'
#
loop_
_entity.id
_entity.type
_entity.pdbx_description
1 polymer ?
#
loop_
_entity_poly.entity_id
_entity_poly.type
_entity_poly.pdbx_seq_one_letter_code
_entity_poly.pdbx_strand_id
1 'polypeptide(L)'
;MRRTSGRRIADSLRNMEEGIWRTSARVAVLLPLAALVFALTVLVIKAIPAIRVNGLYFLTGSEWSYGSAYSATVHTHGVAHAQGSSFGAWPIIAGTLQSSAIALIVAVPISIGAAFALTERMPGWVSRPLGFAIELLAGIPSVVIGLWGLLTLGPWLAKHVYPIVGNHMPDVPVLRYFRSPTGGGQGLLTAGLVLGLMIIPIIASTTRDLFEQVPPLPKEGAAALGMTDWEVASKVTIPWVRSGIIGASVLGLGRALGETVAVALIGGSILHLAPNIFGSMTTIAATILTQLDGAQTDGTGFAVASLAELGLILAVISVGVNLIARAIIRRTSALGPGVGPV
;
A
#
# COMPACT_ATOMS: atom_id res chain seq x y z
N MET A 1 24.73 -59.06 -19.51
CA MET A 1 25.45 -57.92 -18.83
C MET A 1 25.21 -56.52 -19.40
N ARG A 2 24.39 -56.28 -20.43
CA ARG A 2 24.16 -54.91 -21.03
C ARG A 2 22.99 -54.11 -20.48
N ARG A 3 22.09 -54.68 -19.65
CA ARG A 3 20.90 -53.99 -19.14
C ARG A 3 21.12 -53.12 -17.88
N THR A 4 22.24 -53.31 -17.16
CA THR A 4 22.53 -52.59 -15.90
C THR A 4 23.23 -51.23 -16.13
N SER A 5 23.90 -51.02 -17.26
CA SER A 5 24.62 -49.80 -17.58
C SER A 5 23.65 -48.65 -17.91
N GLY A 6 22.57 -48.88 -18.70
CA GLY A 6 21.61 -47.88 -19.07
C GLY A 6 20.79 -47.31 -17.90
N ARG A 7 20.44 -48.13 -16.91
CA ARG A 7 19.74 -47.66 -15.69
C ARG A 7 20.61 -46.77 -14.84
N ARG A 8 21.90 -47.07 -14.67
CA ARG A 8 22.81 -46.20 -13.89
C ARG A 8 23.02 -44.83 -14.54
N ILE A 9 23.07 -44.76 -15.86
CA ILE A 9 23.18 -43.48 -16.58
C ILE A 9 21.89 -42.69 -16.44
N ALA A 10 20.72 -43.30 -16.60
CA ALA A 10 19.43 -42.63 -16.41
C ALA A 10 19.25 -42.14 -14.96
N ASP A 11 19.65 -42.94 -13.96
CA ASP A 11 19.59 -42.52 -12.56
C ASP A 11 20.57 -41.38 -12.24
N SER A 12 21.76 -41.34 -12.85
CA SER A 12 22.72 -40.27 -12.67
C SER A 12 22.24 -38.97 -13.32
N LEU A 13 21.62 -39.02 -14.50
CA LEU A 13 21.02 -37.88 -15.17
C LEU A 13 19.85 -37.32 -14.36
N ARG A 14 18.98 -38.17 -13.85
CA ARG A 14 17.85 -37.78 -13.00
C ARG A 14 18.30 -37.14 -11.69
N ASN A 15 19.33 -37.68 -11.04
CA ASN A 15 19.91 -37.09 -9.84
C ASN A 15 20.59 -35.74 -10.12
N MET A 16 21.17 -35.56 -11.29
CA MET A 16 21.77 -34.31 -11.73
C MET A 16 20.70 -33.26 -12.04
N GLU A 17 19.63 -33.64 -12.73
CA GLU A 17 18.46 -32.79 -12.94
C GLU A 17 17.81 -32.36 -11.61
N GLU A 18 17.56 -33.30 -10.69
CA GLU A 18 17.04 -32.97 -9.36
C GLU A 18 17.98 -32.06 -8.57
N GLY A 19 19.29 -32.23 -8.70
CA GLY A 19 20.30 -31.36 -8.10
C GLY A 19 20.23 -29.93 -8.64
N ILE A 20 20.09 -29.77 -9.95
CA ILE A 20 19.95 -28.47 -10.61
C ILE A 20 18.64 -27.80 -10.18
N TRP A 21 17.52 -28.56 -10.20
CA TRP A 21 16.22 -28.04 -9.76
C TRP A 21 16.21 -27.58 -8.30
N ARG A 22 16.79 -28.35 -7.40
CA ARG A 22 16.91 -27.99 -5.98
C ARG A 22 17.79 -26.76 -5.77
N THR A 23 18.88 -26.66 -6.53
CA THR A 23 19.80 -25.51 -6.43
C THR A 23 19.16 -24.27 -7.00
N SER A 24 18.55 -24.35 -8.19
CA SER A 24 17.86 -23.20 -8.80
C SER A 24 16.66 -22.73 -7.94
N ALA A 25 15.89 -23.65 -7.36
CA ALA A 25 14.82 -23.30 -6.43
C ALA A 25 15.35 -22.59 -5.17
N ARG A 26 16.47 -23.03 -4.59
CA ARG A 26 17.11 -22.34 -3.45
C ARG A 26 17.60 -20.94 -3.83
N VAL A 27 18.25 -20.80 -4.98
CA VAL A 27 18.72 -19.50 -5.48
C VAL A 27 17.53 -18.57 -5.73
N ALA A 28 16.46 -19.07 -6.36
CA ALA A 28 15.25 -18.29 -6.64
C ALA A 28 14.58 -17.74 -5.36
N VAL A 29 14.66 -18.48 -4.24
CA VAL A 29 14.13 -18.03 -2.94
C VAL A 29 15.11 -17.11 -2.21
N LEU A 30 16.40 -17.44 -2.22
CA LEU A 30 17.41 -16.72 -1.44
C LEU A 30 17.80 -15.37 -2.08
N LEU A 31 17.79 -15.26 -3.41
CA LEU A 31 18.22 -14.06 -4.10
C LEU A 31 17.34 -12.84 -3.80
N PRO A 32 15.99 -12.90 -3.86
CA PRO A 32 15.15 -11.78 -3.47
C PRO A 32 15.31 -11.40 -1.99
N LEU A 33 15.47 -12.41 -1.11
CA LEU A 33 15.70 -12.17 0.32
C LEU A 33 17.05 -11.47 0.55
N ALA A 34 18.11 -11.92 -0.09
CA ALA A 34 19.42 -11.30 -0.01
C ALA A 34 19.40 -9.87 -0.55
N ALA A 35 18.73 -9.63 -1.68
CA ALA A 35 18.56 -8.30 -2.24
C ALA A 35 17.79 -7.36 -1.30
N LEU A 36 16.74 -7.85 -0.65
CA LEU A 36 15.99 -7.07 0.35
C LEU A 36 16.86 -6.71 1.55
N VAL A 37 17.58 -7.69 2.12
CA VAL A 37 18.49 -7.47 3.25
C VAL A 37 19.59 -6.49 2.87
N PHE A 38 20.18 -6.62 1.68
CA PHE A 38 21.17 -5.70 1.17
C PHE A 38 20.63 -4.27 1.05
N ALA A 39 19.45 -4.10 0.42
CA ALA A 39 18.82 -2.79 0.26
C ALA A 39 18.50 -2.14 1.62
N LEU A 40 17.94 -2.90 2.58
CA LEU A 40 17.67 -2.40 3.92
C LEU A 40 18.98 -2.03 4.66
N THR A 41 20.03 -2.83 4.51
CA THR A 41 21.34 -2.54 5.14
C THR A 41 21.93 -1.23 4.60
N VAL A 42 21.91 -1.05 3.27
CA VAL A 42 22.38 0.20 2.63
C VAL A 42 21.54 1.38 3.11
N LEU A 43 20.23 1.22 3.18
CA LEU A 43 19.30 2.26 3.63
C LEU A 43 19.59 2.67 5.08
N VAL A 44 19.78 1.70 5.97
CA VAL A 44 20.15 1.97 7.38
C VAL A 44 21.47 2.71 7.47
N ILE A 45 22.52 2.24 6.77
CA ILE A 45 23.84 2.88 6.80
C ILE A 45 23.75 4.33 6.33
N LYS A 46 23.00 4.58 5.25
CA LYS A 46 22.80 5.94 4.70
C LYS A 46 21.96 6.84 5.61
N ALA A 47 21.03 6.28 6.39
CA ALA A 47 20.19 7.02 7.32
C ALA A 47 20.89 7.39 8.63
N ILE A 48 21.97 6.69 9.04
CA ILE A 48 22.65 6.93 10.31
C ILE A 48 23.01 8.40 10.55
N PRO A 49 23.59 9.17 9.60
CA PRO A 49 23.91 10.57 9.82
C PRO A 49 22.68 11.41 10.18
N ALA A 50 21.57 11.20 9.47
CA ALA A 50 20.32 11.90 9.70
C ALA A 50 19.71 11.54 11.05
N ILE A 51 19.66 10.26 11.42
CA ILE A 51 19.16 9.78 12.71
C ILE A 51 19.95 10.40 13.87
N ARG A 52 21.26 10.59 13.74
CA ARG A 52 22.10 11.20 14.79
C ARG A 52 21.82 12.68 15.01
N VAL A 53 21.50 13.42 13.95
CA VAL A 53 21.25 14.87 14.02
C VAL A 53 19.78 15.15 14.33
N ASN A 54 18.86 14.55 13.60
CA ASN A 54 17.42 14.81 13.72
C ASN A 54 16.82 14.15 14.98
N GLY A 55 17.29 12.97 15.37
CA GLY A 55 16.77 12.23 16.52
C GLY A 55 15.25 12.05 16.46
N LEU A 56 14.56 12.25 17.61
CA LEU A 56 13.12 12.16 17.70
C LEU A 56 12.38 13.32 17.00
N TYR A 57 13.04 14.44 16.77
CA TYR A 57 12.45 15.56 16.03
C TYR A 57 12.02 15.13 14.61
N PHE A 58 12.74 14.19 14.00
CA PHE A 58 12.35 13.67 12.69
C PHE A 58 10.91 13.14 12.66
N LEU A 59 10.47 12.47 13.70
CA LEU A 59 9.12 11.90 13.79
C LEU A 59 8.04 12.91 14.17
N THR A 60 8.40 13.97 14.89
CA THR A 60 7.45 14.92 15.49
C THR A 60 7.47 16.30 14.84
N GLY A 61 8.58 16.64 14.18
CA GLY A 61 8.77 17.91 13.50
C GLY A 61 7.90 18.04 12.25
N SER A 62 7.52 19.28 11.94
CA SER A 62 6.66 19.61 10.80
C SER A 62 7.37 20.44 9.71
N GLU A 63 8.62 20.79 9.92
CA GLU A 63 9.39 21.58 8.97
C GLU A 63 10.34 20.71 8.17
N TRP A 64 10.34 20.88 6.86
CA TRP A 64 11.26 20.23 5.95
C TRP A 64 12.02 21.30 5.16
N SER A 65 13.27 21.57 5.54
CA SER A 65 14.12 22.59 4.93
C SER A 65 15.54 22.09 4.73
N TYR A 66 16.07 22.36 3.57
CA TYR A 66 17.47 22.07 3.26
C TYR A 66 18.46 23.06 3.91
N GLY A 67 17.97 24.13 4.53
CA GLY A 67 18.77 25.26 4.96
C GLY A 67 19.19 26.12 3.78
N SER A 68 20.15 27.05 4.02
CA SER A 68 20.67 27.90 2.96
C SER A 68 21.93 27.26 2.32
N ALA A 69 21.89 27.04 1.01
CA ALA A 69 23.03 26.51 0.26
C ALA A 69 24.28 27.42 0.31
N TYR A 70 24.11 28.71 0.69
CA TYR A 70 25.17 29.71 0.81
C TYR A 70 25.62 29.92 2.25
N SER A 71 25.03 29.24 3.22
CA SER A 71 25.42 29.37 4.63
C SER A 71 26.60 28.48 4.99
N ALA A 72 27.21 28.82 6.12
CA ALA A 72 28.30 28.02 6.69
C ALA A 72 27.83 26.59 7.00
N THR A 73 28.68 25.62 6.73
CA THR A 73 28.47 24.25 7.17
C THR A 73 28.61 24.16 8.69
N VAL A 74 27.60 23.62 9.35
CA VAL A 74 27.59 23.40 10.80
C VAL A 74 27.80 21.90 11.07
N HIS A 75 28.47 21.58 12.17
CA HIS A 75 28.68 20.20 12.60
C HIS A 75 27.84 19.90 13.85
N THR A 76 26.90 18.99 13.77
CA THR A 76 26.11 18.49 14.90
C THR A 76 26.35 16.99 15.07
N HIS A 77 26.77 16.56 16.24
CA HIS A 77 27.16 15.16 16.54
C HIS A 77 28.18 14.56 15.53
N GLY A 78 29.09 15.40 15.03
CA GLY A 78 30.11 15.00 14.07
C GLY A 78 29.62 14.86 12.62
N VAL A 79 28.39 15.26 12.33
CA VAL A 79 27.80 15.26 10.98
C VAL A 79 27.73 16.69 10.46
N ALA A 80 28.25 16.90 9.26
CA ALA A 80 28.21 18.19 8.57
C ALA A 80 26.81 18.39 7.95
N HIS A 81 26.21 19.56 8.13
CA HIS A 81 24.94 19.94 7.50
C HIS A 81 24.86 21.45 7.27
N ALA A 82 24.01 21.91 6.37
CA ALA A 82 23.81 23.33 6.12
C ALA A 82 23.16 24.01 7.33
N GLN A 83 23.56 25.24 7.64
CA GLN A 83 22.95 26.01 8.70
C GLN A 83 21.47 26.27 8.39
N GLY A 84 20.58 26.00 9.37
CA GLY A 84 19.14 26.12 9.22
C GLY A 84 18.49 24.94 8.49
N SER A 85 19.22 23.86 8.22
CA SER A 85 18.58 22.63 7.75
C SER A 85 17.78 22.00 8.89
N SER A 86 16.55 21.59 8.59
CA SER A 86 15.62 20.97 9.53
C SER A 86 14.78 19.96 8.78
N PHE A 87 14.72 18.71 9.26
CA PHE A 87 13.97 17.64 8.60
C PHE A 87 13.00 17.02 9.59
N GLY A 88 11.75 17.46 9.54
CA GLY A 88 10.62 16.92 10.30
C GLY A 88 9.67 16.18 9.38
N ALA A 89 9.44 14.89 9.62
CA ALA A 89 8.70 14.01 8.73
C ALA A 89 7.23 13.83 9.10
N TRP A 90 6.74 14.43 10.21
CA TRP A 90 5.38 14.23 10.69
C TRP A 90 4.28 14.47 9.62
N PRO A 91 4.28 15.59 8.87
CA PRO A 91 3.27 15.82 7.83
C PRO A 91 3.29 14.76 6.73
N ILE A 92 4.48 14.29 6.36
CA ILE A 92 4.73 13.31 5.31
C ILE A 92 4.23 11.92 5.76
N ILE A 93 4.52 11.55 7.01
CA ILE A 93 4.03 10.32 7.63
C ILE A 93 2.50 10.36 7.73
N ALA A 94 1.95 11.47 8.22
CA ALA A 94 0.51 11.66 8.35
C ALA A 94 -0.19 11.56 6.99
N GLY A 95 0.35 12.22 5.95
CA GLY A 95 -0.17 12.13 4.58
C GLY A 95 -0.19 10.70 4.05
N THR A 96 0.89 9.92 4.30
CA THR A 96 0.96 8.51 3.90
C THR A 96 -0.11 7.67 4.58
N LEU A 97 -0.28 7.81 5.89
CA LEU A 97 -1.24 7.03 6.66
C LEU A 97 -2.68 7.42 6.33
N GLN A 98 -2.96 8.71 6.21
CA GLN A 98 -4.31 9.22 5.93
C GLN A 98 -4.77 8.84 4.52
N SER A 99 -3.92 9.03 3.48
CA SER A 99 -4.27 8.66 2.11
C SER A 99 -4.50 7.17 1.95
N SER A 100 -3.66 6.35 2.59
CA SER A 100 -3.79 4.89 2.60
C SER A 100 -5.04 4.43 3.36
N ALA A 101 -5.39 5.09 4.46
CA ALA A 101 -6.62 4.80 5.20
C ALA A 101 -7.87 5.11 4.37
N ILE A 102 -7.92 6.28 3.69
CA ILE A 102 -9.01 6.62 2.77
C ILE A 102 -9.12 5.59 1.66
N ALA A 103 -7.98 5.20 1.06
CA ALA A 103 -7.95 4.17 0.03
C ALA A 103 -8.57 2.85 0.50
N LEU A 104 -8.23 2.37 1.69
CA LEU A 104 -8.81 1.14 2.26
C LEU A 104 -10.30 1.26 2.58
N ILE A 105 -10.72 2.36 3.20
CA ILE A 105 -12.12 2.60 3.56
C ILE A 105 -13.01 2.54 2.32
N VAL A 106 -12.52 3.01 1.18
CA VAL A 106 -13.25 2.99 -0.09
C VAL A 106 -13.09 1.65 -0.80
N ALA A 107 -11.87 1.15 -0.91
CA ALA A 107 -11.57 -0.01 -1.73
C ALA A 107 -12.10 -1.32 -1.16
N VAL A 108 -12.00 -1.53 0.16
CA VAL A 108 -12.39 -2.82 0.77
C VAL A 108 -13.88 -3.13 0.59
N PRO A 109 -14.82 -2.22 0.92
CA PRO A 109 -16.25 -2.49 0.70
C PRO A 109 -16.60 -2.71 -0.78
N ILE A 110 -16.02 -1.87 -1.66
CA ILE A 110 -16.26 -1.98 -3.11
C ILE A 110 -15.75 -3.33 -3.63
N SER A 111 -14.56 -3.74 -3.21
CA SER A 111 -13.95 -5.00 -3.63
C SER A 111 -14.73 -6.23 -3.15
N ILE A 112 -15.20 -6.21 -1.90
CA ILE A 112 -16.06 -7.29 -1.37
C ILE A 112 -17.36 -7.34 -2.13
N GLY A 113 -18.01 -6.18 -2.39
CA GLY A 113 -19.23 -6.09 -3.18
C GLY A 113 -19.04 -6.57 -4.62
N ALA A 114 -17.95 -6.21 -5.26
CA ALA A 114 -17.59 -6.68 -6.60
C ALA A 114 -17.37 -8.20 -6.63
N ALA A 115 -16.61 -8.73 -5.68
CA ALA A 115 -16.39 -10.18 -5.54
C ALA A 115 -17.71 -10.92 -5.36
N PHE A 116 -18.59 -10.46 -4.45
CA PHE A 116 -19.92 -11.03 -4.23
C PHE A 116 -20.77 -11.00 -5.51
N ALA A 117 -20.82 -9.86 -6.20
CA ALA A 117 -21.59 -9.74 -7.43
C ALA A 117 -21.11 -10.71 -8.51
N LEU A 118 -19.79 -10.84 -8.67
CA LEU A 118 -19.17 -11.70 -9.68
C LEU A 118 -19.35 -13.20 -9.39
N THR A 119 -19.36 -13.61 -8.12
CA THR A 119 -19.41 -15.04 -7.76
C THR A 119 -20.81 -15.54 -7.50
N GLU A 120 -21.68 -14.74 -6.87
CA GLU A 120 -22.95 -15.22 -6.35
C GLU A 120 -24.19 -14.68 -7.11
N ARG A 121 -24.03 -13.57 -7.88
CA ARG A 121 -25.17 -12.90 -8.51
C ARG A 121 -25.16 -12.93 -10.03
N MET A 122 -23.99 -12.83 -10.63
CA MET A 122 -23.88 -12.67 -12.09
C MET A 122 -23.77 -14.02 -12.78
N PRO A 123 -24.47 -14.23 -13.90
CA PRO A 123 -24.25 -15.40 -14.74
C PRO A 123 -22.84 -15.39 -15.33
N GLY A 124 -22.27 -16.57 -15.55
CA GLY A 124 -20.87 -16.73 -15.95
C GLY A 124 -20.46 -15.98 -17.22
N TRP A 125 -21.40 -15.75 -18.16
CA TRP A 125 -21.14 -14.98 -19.39
C TRP A 125 -20.92 -13.48 -19.12
N VAL A 126 -21.43 -12.92 -18.01
CA VAL A 126 -21.17 -11.54 -17.55
C VAL A 126 -20.01 -11.50 -16.58
N SER A 127 -19.97 -12.42 -15.62
CA SER A 127 -18.96 -12.46 -14.56
C SER A 127 -17.53 -12.60 -15.12
N ARG A 128 -17.34 -13.47 -16.12
CA ARG A 128 -16.01 -13.70 -16.72
C ARG A 128 -15.41 -12.45 -17.37
N PRO A 129 -16.09 -11.75 -18.30
CA PRO A 129 -15.52 -10.55 -18.91
C PRO A 129 -15.35 -9.40 -17.94
N LEU A 130 -16.27 -9.23 -16.94
CA LEU A 130 -16.11 -8.21 -15.93
C LEU A 130 -14.96 -8.52 -14.96
N GLY A 131 -14.80 -9.78 -14.55
CA GLY A 131 -13.63 -10.20 -13.76
C GLY A 131 -12.32 -9.92 -14.49
N PHE A 132 -12.23 -10.29 -15.77
CA PHE A 132 -11.08 -9.98 -16.61
C PHE A 132 -10.84 -8.45 -16.74
N ALA A 133 -11.90 -7.66 -16.90
CA ALA A 133 -11.78 -6.20 -16.96
C ALA A 133 -11.23 -5.61 -15.63
N ILE A 134 -11.67 -6.14 -14.48
CA ILE A 134 -11.13 -5.74 -13.18
C ILE A 134 -9.64 -6.09 -13.06
N GLU A 135 -9.24 -7.28 -13.52
CA GLU A 135 -7.84 -7.69 -13.52
C GLU A 135 -6.97 -6.82 -14.45
N LEU A 136 -7.50 -6.40 -15.60
CA LEU A 136 -6.82 -5.48 -16.50
C LEU A 136 -6.56 -4.11 -15.88
N LEU A 137 -7.45 -3.61 -15.01
CA LEU A 137 -7.23 -2.36 -14.28
C LEU A 137 -5.97 -2.40 -13.41
N ALA A 138 -5.60 -3.57 -12.87
CA ALA A 138 -4.35 -3.72 -12.11
C ALA A 138 -3.09 -3.52 -12.97
N GLY A 139 -3.20 -3.74 -14.28
CA GLY A 139 -2.10 -3.57 -15.24
C GLY A 139 -1.91 -2.14 -15.75
N ILE A 140 -2.83 -1.21 -15.44
CA ILE A 140 -2.69 0.18 -15.89
C ILE A 140 -1.53 0.85 -15.13
N PRO A 141 -0.58 1.52 -15.86
CA PRO A 141 0.51 2.24 -15.21
C PRO A 141 -0.01 3.32 -14.24
N SER A 142 0.58 3.41 -13.05
CA SER A 142 0.16 4.36 -12.01
C SER A 142 0.22 5.81 -12.47
N VAL A 143 1.19 6.15 -13.34
CA VAL A 143 1.31 7.48 -13.96
C VAL A 143 0.04 7.87 -14.73
N VAL A 144 -0.55 6.92 -15.48
CA VAL A 144 -1.76 7.19 -16.28
C VAL A 144 -2.94 7.46 -15.37
N ILE A 145 -3.12 6.65 -14.34
CA ILE A 145 -4.20 6.84 -13.35
C ILE A 145 -3.97 8.13 -12.57
N GLY A 146 -2.71 8.45 -12.21
CA GLY A 146 -2.32 9.68 -11.56
C GLY A 146 -2.64 10.91 -12.41
N LEU A 147 -2.28 10.89 -13.68
CA LEU A 147 -2.54 11.98 -14.62
C LEU A 147 -4.06 12.18 -14.86
N TRP A 148 -4.81 11.09 -15.01
CA TRP A 148 -6.26 11.14 -15.07
C TRP A 148 -6.87 11.73 -13.78
N GLY A 149 -6.35 11.29 -12.63
CA GLY A 149 -6.75 11.82 -11.33
C GLY A 149 -6.52 13.32 -11.21
N LEU A 150 -5.36 13.80 -11.65
CA LEU A 150 -4.98 15.20 -11.65
C LEU A 150 -5.84 16.06 -12.60
N LEU A 151 -6.00 15.60 -13.84
CA LEU A 151 -6.62 16.40 -14.91
C LEU A 151 -8.15 16.31 -14.96
N THR A 152 -8.71 15.21 -14.48
CA THR A 152 -10.15 14.90 -14.63
C THR A 152 -10.84 14.74 -13.29
N LEU A 153 -10.43 13.75 -12.48
CA LEU A 153 -11.13 13.41 -11.24
C LEU A 153 -11.04 14.55 -10.20
N GLY A 154 -9.83 15.09 -9.98
CA GLY A 154 -9.61 16.15 -9.01
C GLY A 154 -10.44 17.40 -9.28
N PRO A 155 -10.36 18.01 -10.47
CA PRO A 155 -11.19 19.15 -10.84
C PRO A 155 -12.68 18.86 -10.77
N TRP A 156 -13.12 17.66 -11.14
CA TRP A 156 -14.51 17.24 -11.04
C TRP A 156 -14.97 17.16 -9.57
N LEU A 157 -14.16 16.57 -8.70
CA LEU A 157 -14.43 16.48 -7.26
C LEU A 157 -14.48 17.87 -6.63
N ALA A 158 -13.52 18.74 -6.96
CA ALA A 158 -13.46 20.10 -6.46
C ALA A 158 -14.69 20.93 -6.83
N LYS A 159 -15.25 20.71 -8.02
CA LYS A 159 -16.42 21.43 -8.52
C LYS A 159 -17.73 20.87 -7.96
N HIS A 160 -17.87 19.55 -7.83
CA HIS A 160 -19.17 18.93 -7.58
C HIS A 160 -19.29 18.32 -6.18
N VAL A 161 -18.23 17.73 -5.64
CA VAL A 161 -18.29 16.96 -4.39
C VAL A 161 -17.79 17.76 -3.18
N TYR A 162 -16.65 18.44 -3.31
CA TYR A 162 -16.06 19.19 -2.20
C TYR A 162 -16.98 20.26 -1.61
N PRO A 163 -17.68 21.09 -2.41
CA PRO A 163 -18.61 22.07 -1.87
C PRO A 163 -19.79 21.43 -1.14
N ILE A 164 -20.30 20.30 -1.65
CA ILE A 164 -21.43 19.59 -1.01
C ILE A 164 -20.99 19.05 0.36
N VAL A 165 -19.84 18.37 0.41
CA VAL A 165 -19.32 17.82 1.68
C VAL A 165 -18.94 18.96 2.63
N GLY A 166 -18.14 19.93 2.16
CA GLY A 166 -17.58 20.97 3.02
C GLY A 166 -18.59 21.95 3.58
N ASN A 167 -19.65 22.27 2.82
CA ASN A 167 -20.66 23.26 3.23
C ASN A 167 -21.76 22.67 4.14
N HIS A 168 -21.96 21.35 4.10
CA HIS A 168 -23.01 20.69 4.90
C HIS A 168 -22.50 20.08 6.21
N MET A 169 -21.18 20.09 6.44
CA MET A 169 -20.60 19.52 7.68
C MET A 169 -20.82 20.45 8.86
N PRO A 170 -21.38 19.96 9.98
CA PRO A 170 -21.56 20.73 11.20
C PRO A 170 -20.23 21.14 11.82
N ASP A 171 -20.23 22.25 12.56
CA ASP A 171 -19.03 22.81 13.20
C ASP A 171 -18.74 22.12 14.54
N VAL A 172 -18.40 20.84 14.45
CA VAL A 172 -17.94 20.05 15.61
C VAL A 172 -16.46 19.66 15.39
N PRO A 173 -15.65 19.54 16.44
CA PRO A 173 -14.20 19.41 16.33
C PRO A 173 -13.72 18.33 15.35
N VAL A 174 -14.37 17.15 15.35
CA VAL A 174 -14.01 16.03 14.47
C VAL A 174 -14.43 16.28 13.01
N LEU A 175 -15.60 16.88 12.78
CA LEU A 175 -16.13 17.12 11.44
C LEU A 175 -15.59 18.41 10.81
N ARG A 176 -14.94 19.27 11.59
CA ARG A 176 -14.27 20.48 11.10
C ARG A 176 -13.19 20.15 10.06
N TYR A 177 -12.55 18.98 10.15
CA TYR A 177 -11.57 18.51 9.17
C TYR A 177 -12.16 18.31 7.76
N PHE A 178 -13.48 18.15 7.65
CA PHE A 178 -14.21 17.98 6.38
C PHE A 178 -14.83 19.30 5.87
N ARG A 179 -14.52 20.45 6.51
CA ARG A 179 -15.03 21.77 6.12
C ARG A 179 -14.04 22.57 5.29
N SER A 180 -14.55 23.65 4.69
CA SER A 180 -13.74 24.64 3.97
C SER A 180 -12.90 24.01 2.85
N PRO A 181 -13.56 23.48 1.80
CA PRO A 181 -12.85 22.90 0.68
C PRO A 181 -11.95 23.97 0.03
N THR A 182 -10.67 23.67 -0.05
CA THR A 182 -9.64 24.51 -0.63
C THR A 182 -8.97 23.78 -1.80
N GLY A 183 -8.58 24.55 -2.83
CA GLY A 183 -7.76 24.04 -3.93
C GLY A 183 -8.53 23.50 -5.13
N GLY A 184 -7.79 23.23 -6.20
CA GLY A 184 -8.28 22.80 -7.51
C GLY A 184 -8.52 21.28 -7.65
N GLY A 185 -8.69 20.55 -6.52
CA GLY A 185 -8.91 19.11 -6.52
C GLY A 185 -7.65 18.28 -6.33
N GLN A 186 -6.47 18.90 -6.21
CA GLN A 186 -5.26 18.26 -5.73
C GLN A 186 -5.30 18.18 -4.20
N GLY A 187 -5.04 17.01 -3.63
CA GLY A 187 -5.01 16.88 -2.18
C GLY A 187 -5.30 15.47 -1.68
N LEU A 188 -5.47 15.40 -0.36
CA LEU A 188 -5.55 14.13 0.38
C LEU A 188 -6.73 13.24 -0.06
N LEU A 189 -7.94 13.83 -0.18
CA LEU A 189 -9.11 13.04 -0.57
C LEU A 189 -8.99 12.48 -1.99
N THR A 190 -8.59 13.32 -2.96
CA THR A 190 -8.39 12.85 -4.34
C THR A 190 -7.32 11.79 -4.43
N ALA A 191 -6.19 11.98 -3.74
CA ALA A 191 -5.12 10.98 -3.71
C ALA A 191 -5.59 9.67 -3.07
N GLY A 192 -6.31 9.73 -1.96
CA GLY A 192 -6.88 8.55 -1.30
C GLY A 192 -7.90 7.80 -2.18
N LEU A 193 -8.75 8.51 -2.93
CA LEU A 193 -9.69 7.90 -3.87
C LEU A 193 -8.99 7.24 -5.06
N VAL A 194 -7.97 7.90 -5.62
CA VAL A 194 -7.17 7.33 -6.73
C VAL A 194 -6.38 6.11 -6.27
N LEU A 195 -5.77 6.16 -5.09
CA LEU A 195 -5.14 4.99 -4.47
C LEU A 195 -6.16 3.87 -4.25
N GLY A 196 -7.37 4.20 -3.77
CA GLY A 196 -8.47 3.25 -3.63
C GLY A 196 -8.80 2.56 -4.95
N LEU A 197 -8.97 3.33 -6.03
CA LEU A 197 -9.22 2.79 -7.36
C LEU A 197 -8.12 1.80 -7.82
N MET A 198 -6.86 2.10 -7.50
CA MET A 198 -5.72 1.25 -7.88
C MET A 198 -5.62 -0.05 -7.09
N ILE A 199 -6.09 -0.07 -5.83
CA ILE A 199 -6.03 -1.27 -5.00
C ILE A 199 -7.30 -2.13 -5.09
N ILE A 200 -8.44 -1.59 -5.58
CA ILE A 200 -9.68 -2.34 -5.80
C ILE A 200 -9.44 -3.63 -6.60
N PRO A 201 -8.76 -3.63 -7.76
CA PRO A 201 -8.57 -4.83 -8.54
C PRO A 201 -7.87 -5.95 -7.77
N ILE A 202 -6.85 -5.60 -6.99
CA ILE A 202 -6.05 -6.56 -6.20
C ILE A 202 -6.91 -7.20 -5.10
N ILE A 203 -7.66 -6.38 -4.37
CA ILE A 203 -8.50 -6.86 -3.27
C ILE A 203 -9.69 -7.64 -3.84
N ALA A 204 -10.31 -7.15 -4.93
CA ALA A 204 -11.48 -7.79 -5.54
C ALA A 204 -11.16 -9.15 -6.16
N SER A 205 -10.07 -9.27 -6.94
CA SER A 205 -9.66 -10.54 -7.52
C SER A 205 -9.33 -11.58 -6.44
N THR A 206 -8.51 -11.20 -5.46
CA THR A 206 -8.17 -12.11 -4.36
C THR A 206 -9.41 -12.52 -3.54
N THR A 207 -10.33 -11.57 -3.27
CA THR A 207 -11.56 -11.87 -2.53
C THR A 207 -12.49 -12.77 -3.34
N ARG A 208 -12.57 -12.58 -4.66
CA ARG A 208 -13.33 -13.45 -5.56
C ARG A 208 -12.80 -14.89 -5.51
N ASP A 209 -11.49 -15.07 -5.66
CA ASP A 209 -10.87 -16.40 -5.59
C ASP A 209 -11.12 -17.10 -4.25
N LEU A 210 -11.16 -16.33 -3.15
CA LEU A 210 -11.52 -16.84 -1.82
C LEU A 210 -13.00 -17.26 -1.74
N PHE A 211 -13.92 -16.50 -2.34
CA PHE A 211 -15.34 -16.85 -2.37
C PHE A 211 -15.61 -18.14 -3.14
N GLU A 212 -14.87 -18.36 -4.24
CA GLU A 212 -14.94 -19.58 -5.04
C GLU A 212 -14.45 -20.83 -4.28
N GLN A 213 -13.58 -20.66 -3.29
CA GLN A 213 -13.05 -21.75 -2.44
C GLN A 213 -14.01 -22.17 -1.32
N VAL A 214 -15.08 -21.40 -1.05
CA VAL A 214 -16.06 -21.76 -0.01
C VAL A 214 -16.86 -22.98 -0.45
N PRO A 215 -16.90 -24.08 0.34
CA PRO A 215 -17.66 -25.27 -0.03
C PRO A 215 -19.14 -24.98 -0.28
N PRO A 216 -19.80 -25.65 -1.24
CA PRO A 216 -21.20 -25.41 -1.56
C PRO A 216 -22.16 -25.83 -0.43
N LEU A 217 -21.87 -26.91 0.30
CA LEU A 217 -22.75 -27.45 1.33
C LEU A 217 -23.20 -26.45 2.40
N PRO A 218 -22.31 -25.63 3.04
CA PRO A 218 -22.77 -24.58 3.96
C PRO A 218 -23.66 -23.53 3.31
N LYS A 219 -23.42 -23.17 2.05
CA LYS A 219 -24.23 -22.21 1.29
C LYS A 219 -25.62 -22.77 0.99
N GLU A 220 -25.68 -24.01 0.50
CA GLU A 220 -26.91 -24.73 0.20
C GLU A 220 -27.76 -24.98 1.47
N GLY A 221 -27.09 -25.35 2.58
CA GLY A 221 -27.77 -25.52 3.87
C GLY A 221 -28.38 -24.22 4.39
N ALA A 222 -27.68 -23.10 4.26
CA ALA A 222 -28.25 -21.79 4.61
C ALA A 222 -29.42 -21.39 3.71
N ALA A 223 -29.31 -21.62 2.40
CA ALA A 223 -30.39 -21.37 1.46
C ALA A 223 -31.63 -22.27 1.75
N ALA A 224 -31.46 -23.54 2.12
CA ALA A 224 -32.51 -24.43 2.53
C ALA A 224 -33.26 -23.97 3.80
N LEU A 225 -32.60 -23.20 4.66
CA LEU A 225 -33.20 -22.53 5.83
C LEU A 225 -33.93 -21.22 5.47
N GLY A 226 -34.05 -20.89 4.18
CA GLY A 226 -34.75 -19.70 3.68
C GLY A 226 -33.93 -18.41 3.70
N MET A 227 -32.59 -18.49 3.84
CA MET A 227 -31.72 -17.30 3.78
C MET A 227 -31.67 -16.77 2.34
N THR A 228 -31.69 -15.44 2.20
CA THR A 228 -31.45 -14.76 0.92
C THR A 228 -29.97 -14.86 0.54
N ASP A 229 -29.65 -14.68 -0.74
CA ASP A 229 -28.24 -14.72 -1.22
C ASP A 229 -27.31 -13.76 -0.43
N TRP A 230 -27.82 -12.56 -0.08
CA TRP A 230 -27.10 -11.62 0.75
C TRP A 230 -26.86 -12.13 2.18
N GLU A 231 -27.83 -12.81 2.74
CA GLU A 231 -27.69 -13.42 4.07
C GLU A 231 -26.71 -14.59 4.05
N VAL A 232 -26.76 -15.43 3.00
CA VAL A 232 -25.76 -16.50 2.78
C VAL A 232 -24.36 -15.88 2.64
N ALA A 233 -24.20 -14.84 1.81
CA ALA A 233 -22.91 -14.17 1.65
C ALA A 233 -22.41 -13.56 2.95
N SER A 234 -23.26 -12.81 3.67
CA SER A 234 -22.85 -12.06 4.86
C SER A 234 -22.66 -12.94 6.11
N LYS A 235 -23.46 -14.03 6.24
CA LYS A 235 -23.45 -14.90 7.43
C LYS A 235 -22.66 -16.20 7.24
N VAL A 236 -22.41 -16.62 6.00
CA VAL A 236 -21.68 -17.86 5.68
C VAL A 236 -20.40 -17.57 4.91
N THR A 237 -20.48 -17.00 3.71
CA THR A 237 -19.33 -16.85 2.80
C THR A 237 -18.29 -15.89 3.37
N ILE A 238 -18.67 -14.67 3.73
CA ILE A 238 -17.71 -13.65 4.26
C ILE A 238 -17.07 -14.10 5.58
N PRO A 239 -17.81 -14.61 6.58
CA PRO A 239 -17.18 -15.12 7.80
C PRO A 239 -16.22 -16.29 7.56
N TRP A 240 -16.50 -17.16 6.59
CA TRP A 240 -15.64 -18.28 6.23
C TRP A 240 -14.27 -17.81 5.74
N VAL A 241 -14.23 -16.80 4.88
CA VAL A 241 -13.00 -16.29 4.24
C VAL A 241 -12.45 -15.00 4.86
N ARG A 242 -12.97 -14.55 6.00
CA ARG A 242 -12.63 -13.27 6.63
C ARG A 242 -11.12 -13.05 6.82
N SER A 243 -10.39 -14.09 7.18
CA SER A 243 -8.93 -14.02 7.34
C SER A 243 -8.23 -13.74 6.01
N GLY A 244 -8.73 -14.33 4.93
CA GLY A 244 -8.24 -14.09 3.58
C GLY A 244 -8.56 -12.68 3.07
N ILE A 245 -9.77 -12.16 3.34
CA ILE A 245 -10.15 -10.78 3.01
C ILE A 245 -9.24 -9.77 3.71
N ILE A 246 -8.93 -10.00 5.00
CA ILE A 246 -7.95 -9.18 5.73
C ILE A 246 -6.59 -9.25 5.04
N GLY A 247 -6.14 -10.44 4.66
CA GLY A 247 -4.88 -10.63 3.91
C GLY A 247 -4.85 -9.87 2.59
N ALA A 248 -5.92 -9.96 1.79
CA ALA A 248 -6.08 -9.22 0.54
C ALA A 248 -6.06 -7.69 0.76
N SER A 249 -6.74 -7.21 1.82
CA SER A 249 -6.76 -5.80 2.20
C SER A 249 -5.36 -5.29 2.58
N VAL A 250 -4.57 -6.10 3.29
CA VAL A 250 -3.19 -5.77 3.66
C VAL A 250 -2.27 -5.76 2.44
N LEU A 251 -2.48 -6.66 1.49
CA LEU A 251 -1.75 -6.64 0.23
C LEU A 251 -2.02 -5.34 -0.55
N GLY A 252 -3.30 -4.95 -0.64
CA GLY A 252 -3.70 -3.66 -1.22
C GLY A 252 -3.10 -2.47 -0.48
N LEU A 253 -3.10 -2.50 0.87
CA LEU A 253 -2.49 -1.46 1.70
C LEU A 253 -0.98 -1.33 1.46
N GLY A 254 -0.26 -2.45 1.35
CA GLY A 254 1.17 -2.44 1.04
C GLY A 254 1.46 -1.74 -0.29
N ARG A 255 0.61 -1.94 -1.31
CA ARG A 255 0.69 -1.21 -2.57
C ARG A 255 0.40 0.28 -2.38
N ALA A 256 -0.65 0.64 -1.64
CA ALA A 256 -1.01 2.04 -1.41
C ALA A 256 0.09 2.82 -0.66
N LEU A 257 0.73 2.21 0.35
CA LEU A 257 1.82 2.80 1.11
C LEU A 257 3.07 3.08 0.25
N GLY A 258 3.33 2.24 -0.76
CA GLY A 258 4.46 2.37 -1.67
C GLY A 258 4.20 3.19 -2.93
N GLU A 259 2.96 3.69 -3.14
CA GLU A 259 2.63 4.43 -4.35
C GLU A 259 3.32 5.79 -4.39
N THR A 260 4.05 6.01 -5.47
CA THR A 260 4.96 7.15 -5.61
C THR A 260 4.45 8.18 -6.59
N VAL A 261 4.32 7.77 -7.86
CA VAL A 261 4.14 8.70 -8.98
C VAL A 261 2.72 9.24 -9.03
N ALA A 262 1.71 8.39 -8.85
CA ALA A 262 0.33 8.86 -8.85
C ALA A 262 0.10 9.89 -7.74
N VAL A 263 0.60 9.64 -6.53
CA VAL A 263 0.47 10.57 -5.40
C VAL A 263 1.29 11.83 -5.60
N ALA A 264 2.50 11.75 -6.15
CA ALA A 264 3.31 12.93 -6.47
C ALA A 264 2.58 13.90 -7.42
N LEU A 265 1.82 13.36 -8.39
CA LEU A 265 1.03 14.15 -9.32
C LEU A 265 -0.21 14.80 -8.66
N ILE A 266 -0.91 14.07 -7.79
CA ILE A 266 -2.24 14.45 -7.27
C ILE A 266 -2.16 15.13 -5.91
N GLY A 267 -1.17 14.79 -5.10
CA GLY A 267 -1.06 15.24 -3.71
C GLY A 267 -0.80 16.73 -3.56
N GLY A 268 -0.21 17.39 -4.57
CA GLY A 268 0.15 18.80 -4.54
C GLY A 268 1.51 19.10 -3.93
N SER A 269 2.28 18.07 -3.55
CA SER A 269 3.70 18.13 -3.08
C SER A 269 3.98 19.13 -1.96
N ILE A 270 3.01 19.39 -1.08
CA ILE A 270 3.17 20.29 0.07
C ILE A 270 3.68 19.48 1.26
N LEU A 271 4.77 19.96 1.86
CA LEU A 271 5.47 19.32 2.99
C LEU A 271 4.89 19.71 4.35
N HIS A 272 3.77 20.44 4.39
CA HIS A 272 3.04 20.79 5.61
C HIS A 272 1.83 19.88 5.79
N LEU A 273 1.36 19.78 7.04
CA LEU A 273 0.16 19.02 7.34
C LEU A 273 -1.06 19.62 6.61
N ALA A 274 -1.83 18.77 5.93
CA ALA A 274 -3.05 19.22 5.26
C ALA A 274 -4.03 19.81 6.29
N PRO A 275 -4.50 21.05 6.09
CA PRO A 275 -5.40 21.73 7.06
C PRO A 275 -6.77 21.07 7.13
N ASN A 276 -7.17 20.37 6.08
CA ASN A 276 -8.41 19.63 5.96
C ASN A 276 -8.25 18.48 4.96
N ILE A 277 -9.26 17.62 4.83
CA ILE A 277 -9.24 16.45 3.94
C ILE A 277 -9.09 16.81 2.44
N PHE A 278 -9.42 18.05 2.06
CA PHE A 278 -9.30 18.54 0.68
C PHE A 278 -7.93 19.18 0.41
N GLY A 279 -7.16 19.43 1.47
CA GLY A 279 -5.87 20.12 1.39
C GLY A 279 -4.80 19.29 0.69
N SER A 280 -3.85 20.03 0.09
CA SER A 280 -2.68 19.41 -0.54
C SER A 280 -1.81 18.72 0.50
N MET A 281 -1.17 17.61 0.11
CA MET A 281 -0.31 16.80 0.95
C MET A 281 0.77 16.09 0.13
N THR A 282 1.67 15.43 0.79
CA THR A 282 2.60 14.48 0.18
C THR A 282 2.67 13.18 1.00
N THR A 283 3.26 12.14 0.42
CA THR A 283 3.53 10.86 1.10
C THR A 283 5.04 10.62 1.17
N ILE A 284 5.47 9.68 2.01
CA ILE A 284 6.88 9.30 2.13
C ILE A 284 7.47 8.95 0.77
N ALA A 285 6.81 8.05 0.03
CA ALA A 285 7.29 7.60 -1.27
C ALA A 285 7.33 8.74 -2.31
N ALA A 286 6.29 9.59 -2.34
CA ALA A 286 6.24 10.75 -3.23
C ALA A 286 7.30 11.80 -2.87
N THR A 287 7.54 12.05 -1.57
CA THR A 287 8.58 12.98 -1.11
C THR A 287 9.97 12.50 -1.51
N ILE A 288 10.29 11.23 -1.32
CA ILE A 288 11.58 10.68 -1.75
C ILE A 288 11.77 10.90 -3.26
N LEU A 289 10.75 10.64 -4.07
CA LEU A 289 10.83 10.84 -5.52
C LEU A 289 11.05 12.32 -5.89
N THR A 290 10.25 13.22 -5.33
CA THR A 290 10.24 14.63 -5.74
C THR A 290 11.38 15.46 -5.15
N GLN A 291 11.95 15.01 -4.02
CA GLN A 291 13.01 15.75 -3.33
C GLN A 291 14.41 15.20 -3.61
N LEU A 292 14.53 14.05 -4.30
CA LEU A 292 15.83 13.39 -4.49
C LEU A 292 16.82 14.26 -5.27
N ASP A 293 16.39 14.88 -6.35
CA ASP A 293 17.27 15.72 -7.19
C ASP A 293 17.76 16.94 -6.39
N GLY A 294 16.87 17.60 -5.65
CA GLY A 294 17.23 18.69 -4.76
C GLY A 294 18.18 18.26 -3.64
N ALA A 295 17.96 17.09 -3.06
CA ALA A 295 18.81 16.56 -2.01
C ALA A 295 20.23 16.21 -2.49
N GLN A 296 20.41 15.85 -3.77
CA GLN A 296 21.71 15.58 -4.35
C GLN A 296 22.54 16.84 -4.57
N THR A 297 21.93 18.02 -4.60
CA THR A 297 22.64 19.29 -4.69
C THR A 297 23.24 19.73 -3.36
N ASP A 298 22.82 19.12 -2.25
CA ASP A 298 23.43 19.35 -0.93
C ASP A 298 24.83 18.73 -0.86
N GLY A 299 25.86 19.58 -0.88
CA GLY A 299 27.25 19.15 -0.81
C GLY A 299 27.66 18.42 0.47
N THR A 300 26.82 18.47 1.53
CA THR A 300 27.06 17.76 2.80
C THR A 300 26.56 16.32 2.76
N GLY A 301 25.61 15.99 1.85
CA GLY A 301 24.93 14.71 1.77
C GLY A 301 23.92 14.45 2.89
N PHE A 302 23.69 15.42 3.77
CA PHE A 302 22.76 15.30 4.90
C PHE A 302 21.30 15.21 4.45
N ALA A 303 20.94 15.96 3.40
CA ALA A 303 19.60 15.88 2.80
C ALA A 303 19.30 14.48 2.24
N VAL A 304 20.26 13.86 1.54
CA VAL A 304 20.13 12.48 1.06
C VAL A 304 19.99 11.49 2.22
N ALA A 305 20.74 11.70 3.30
CA ALA A 305 20.64 10.89 4.51
C ALA A 305 19.25 11.01 5.16
N SER A 306 18.65 12.20 5.16
CA SER A 306 17.28 12.44 5.67
C SER A 306 16.21 11.77 4.78
N LEU A 307 16.39 11.74 3.45
CA LEU A 307 15.53 10.94 2.58
C LEU A 307 15.69 9.43 2.81
N ALA A 308 16.90 8.96 3.11
CA ALA A 308 17.13 7.57 3.49
C ALA A 308 16.46 7.24 4.83
N GLU A 309 16.44 8.16 5.79
CA GLU A 309 15.71 8.02 7.05
C GLU A 309 14.19 7.92 6.80
N LEU A 310 13.62 8.73 5.88
CA LEU A 310 12.23 8.56 5.44
C LEU A 310 11.93 7.17 4.86
N GLY A 311 12.82 6.67 3.99
CA GLY A 311 12.69 5.33 3.44
C GLY A 311 12.72 4.23 4.51
N LEU A 312 13.55 4.40 5.54
CA LEU A 312 13.60 3.49 6.69
C LEU A 312 12.28 3.51 7.47
N ILE A 313 11.71 4.70 7.70
CA ILE A 313 10.39 4.83 8.37
C ILE A 313 9.30 4.14 7.54
N LEU A 314 9.29 4.31 6.22
CA LEU A 314 8.34 3.61 5.37
C LEU A 314 8.46 2.09 5.48
N ALA A 315 9.69 1.57 5.52
CA ALA A 315 9.94 0.15 5.74
C ALA A 315 9.40 -0.32 7.10
N VAL A 316 9.65 0.45 8.17
CA VAL A 316 9.14 0.15 9.52
C VAL A 316 7.61 0.18 9.57
N ILE A 317 6.96 1.19 8.96
CA ILE A 317 5.50 1.26 8.85
C ILE A 317 4.96 0.04 8.11
N SER A 318 5.55 -0.32 6.96
CA SER A 318 5.12 -1.47 6.16
C SER A 318 5.25 -2.79 6.91
N VAL A 319 6.35 -3.00 7.62
CA VAL A 319 6.54 -4.18 8.49
C VAL A 319 5.54 -4.16 9.64
N GLY A 320 5.35 -3.02 10.29
CA GLY A 320 4.40 -2.84 11.40
C GLY A 320 2.97 -3.21 10.98
N VAL A 321 2.51 -2.68 9.84
CA VAL A 321 1.20 -3.00 9.27
C VAL A 321 1.05 -4.50 9.00
N ASN A 322 2.07 -5.13 8.40
CA ASN A 322 2.05 -6.57 8.15
C ASN A 322 2.01 -7.40 9.45
N LEU A 323 2.72 -6.98 10.49
CA LEU A 323 2.70 -7.66 11.79
C LEU A 323 1.33 -7.53 12.48
N ILE A 324 0.74 -6.32 12.47
CA ILE A 324 -0.60 -6.08 13.01
C ILE A 324 -1.63 -6.95 12.27
N ALA A 325 -1.58 -6.97 10.95
CA ALA A 325 -2.46 -7.79 10.13
C ALA A 325 -2.34 -9.28 10.45
N ARG A 326 -1.12 -9.82 10.56
CA ARG A 326 -0.89 -11.21 10.97
C ARG A 326 -1.43 -11.50 12.37
N ALA A 327 -1.32 -10.56 13.30
CA ALA A 327 -1.88 -10.70 14.65
C ALA A 327 -3.42 -10.76 14.62
N ILE A 328 -4.07 -9.91 13.78
CA ILE A 328 -5.52 -9.93 13.58
C ILE A 328 -5.95 -11.25 12.95
N ILE A 329 -5.28 -11.69 11.88
CA ILE A 329 -5.58 -12.95 11.19
C ILE A 329 -5.50 -14.15 12.17
N ARG A 330 -4.44 -14.24 12.96
CA ARG A 330 -4.28 -15.31 13.95
C ARG A 330 -5.44 -15.34 14.96
N ARG A 331 -5.89 -14.18 15.45
CA ARG A 331 -7.02 -14.09 16.37
C ARG A 331 -8.34 -14.48 15.71
N THR A 332 -8.56 -14.07 14.46
CA THR A 332 -9.79 -14.39 13.73
C THR A 332 -9.86 -15.84 13.27
N SER A 333 -8.76 -16.47 12.94
CA SER A 333 -8.69 -17.90 12.57
C SER A 333 -8.96 -18.81 13.78
N ALA A 334 -8.60 -18.40 14.99
CA ALA A 334 -8.87 -19.16 16.22
C ALA A 334 -10.36 -19.17 16.64
N LEU A 335 -11.18 -18.29 16.06
CA LEU A 335 -12.61 -18.16 16.35
C LEU A 335 -13.52 -18.76 15.28
N GLY A 336 -12.96 -19.38 14.22
CA GLY A 336 -13.73 -20.00 13.13
C GLY A 336 -13.95 -21.49 13.34
N PRO A 337 -15.07 -22.09 12.87
CA PRO A 337 -15.27 -23.50 12.92
C PRO A 337 -14.22 -24.22 12.07
N GLY A 338 -13.38 -24.97 12.75
CA GLY A 338 -12.51 -26.06 12.31
C GLY A 338 -12.20 -26.22 10.82
N VAL A 339 -11.31 -25.40 10.27
CA VAL A 339 -10.47 -25.84 9.16
C VAL A 339 -9.16 -26.30 9.79
N GLY A 340 -9.02 -27.63 9.95
CA GLY A 340 -7.79 -28.24 10.38
C GLY A 340 -6.64 -27.87 9.43
N PRO A 341 -5.40 -27.91 9.91
CA PRO A 341 -4.25 -27.64 9.06
C PRO A 341 -4.18 -28.70 7.94
N VAL A 342 -4.11 -28.23 6.70
CA VAL A 342 -3.70 -29.02 5.54
C VAL A 342 -2.18 -29.03 5.50
#